data_710e27ea1322ece7721376952e4c45f3
#
_entry.id   710e27ea1322ece7721376952e4c45f3
#
_cell.length_a   1.000
_cell.length_b   1.000
_cell.length_c   1.000
_cell.angle_alpha   90.00
_cell.angle_beta   90.00
_cell.angle_gamma   90.00
#
_symmetry.space_group_name_H-M   'P 1'
#
loop_
_entity.id
_entity.type
_entity.pdbx_description
1 polymer ?
#
loop_
_entity_poly.entity_id
_entity_poly.type
_entity_poly.pdbx_seq_one_letter_code
_entity_poly.pdbx_strand_id
1 'polypeptide(L)'
;MSKTKTIDLTSGPILKTLAELALPIMASSLLGTAYNITDMAWIGMLGSKAVAGVGVGGMYVWLSQGLVALPRMGGQVNVAQACGRGDYEQARGYAASALRLTFLLGILFATVCIVFIHPLLGFFNLGDAETYTAAKLYTLITCGLI
;
A
#
# COMPACT_ATOMS: atom_id res chain seq x y z
N MET A 1 27.11 -3.55 -15.85
CA MET A 1 26.22 -2.39 -15.72
C MET A 1 25.13 -2.51 -16.78
N SER A 2 23.92 -2.93 -16.40
CA SER A 2 22.79 -3.03 -17.31
C SER A 2 22.38 -1.62 -17.73
N LYS A 3 22.41 -1.33 -19.03
CA LYS A 3 21.88 -0.10 -19.60
C LYS A 3 20.37 -0.09 -19.35
N THR A 4 19.93 0.67 -18.38
CA THR A 4 18.51 0.97 -18.18
C THR A 4 18.03 1.65 -19.45
N LYS A 5 17.26 0.95 -20.27
CA LYS A 5 16.65 1.48 -21.49
C LYS A 5 15.65 2.54 -21.04
N THR A 6 16.07 3.80 -21.08
CA THR A 6 15.15 4.92 -20.82
C THR A 6 14.14 4.94 -21.98
N ILE A 7 12.88 4.64 -21.65
CA ILE A 7 11.78 4.72 -22.60
C ILE A 7 11.48 6.21 -22.77
N ASP A 8 11.65 6.72 -24.00
CA ASP A 8 11.27 8.09 -24.32
C ASP A 8 9.74 8.15 -24.42
N LEU A 9 9.11 8.76 -23.41
CA LEU A 9 7.65 8.87 -23.30
C LEU A 9 7.07 10.01 -24.12
N THR A 10 7.93 10.85 -24.72
CA THR A 10 7.53 12.06 -25.43
C THR A 10 7.50 11.90 -26.93
N SER A 11 8.10 10.81 -27.46
CA SER A 11 8.19 10.56 -28.90
C SER A 11 7.78 9.13 -29.25
N GLY A 12 7.04 8.96 -30.33
CA GLY A 12 6.66 7.66 -30.89
C GLY A 12 5.16 7.35 -30.85
N PRO A 13 4.73 6.17 -31.33
CA PRO A 13 3.34 5.77 -31.32
C PRO A 13 2.86 5.50 -29.88
N ILE A 14 1.89 6.28 -29.43
CA ILE A 14 1.36 6.28 -28.06
C ILE A 14 1.00 4.87 -27.57
N LEU A 15 0.38 4.08 -28.42
CA LEU A 15 -0.07 2.73 -28.09
C LEU A 15 1.10 1.78 -27.74
N LYS A 16 2.20 1.88 -28.47
CA LYS A 16 3.40 1.05 -28.23
C LYS A 16 4.07 1.43 -26.92
N THR A 17 4.25 2.72 -26.70
CA THR A 17 4.85 3.25 -25.44
C THR A 17 3.99 2.89 -24.23
N LEU A 18 2.67 3.00 -24.38
CA LEU A 18 1.72 2.60 -23.33
C LEU A 18 1.80 1.10 -23.03
N ALA A 19 1.86 0.25 -24.05
CA ALA A 19 1.98 -1.19 -23.87
C ALA A 19 3.31 -1.59 -23.21
N GLU A 20 4.42 -0.97 -23.59
CA GLU A 20 5.74 -1.22 -22.99
C GLU A 20 5.79 -0.84 -21.50
N LEU A 21 5.00 0.16 -21.08
CA LEU A 21 4.86 0.53 -19.68
C LEU A 21 3.84 -0.35 -18.93
N ALA A 22 2.72 -0.67 -19.59
CA ALA A 22 1.64 -1.43 -18.96
C ALA A 22 2.02 -2.89 -18.69
N LEU A 23 2.75 -3.54 -19.60
CA LEU A 23 3.13 -4.95 -19.48
C LEU A 23 3.87 -5.28 -18.16
N PRO A 24 4.94 -4.56 -17.76
CA PRO A 24 5.63 -4.83 -16.50
C PRO A 24 4.73 -4.57 -15.28
N ILE A 25 3.88 -3.53 -15.36
CA ILE A 25 2.95 -3.20 -14.28
C ILE A 25 1.89 -4.30 -14.13
N MET A 26 1.33 -4.78 -15.23
CA MET A 26 0.39 -5.90 -15.24
C MET A 26 1.02 -7.19 -14.70
N ALA A 27 2.24 -7.51 -15.12
CA ALA A 27 2.97 -8.67 -14.59
C ALA A 27 3.19 -8.57 -13.08
N SER A 28 3.60 -7.41 -12.58
CA SER A 28 3.76 -7.16 -11.14
C SER A 28 2.43 -7.28 -10.39
N SER A 29 1.34 -6.77 -10.95
CA SER A 29 0.00 -6.87 -10.37
C SER A 29 -0.51 -8.31 -10.33
N LEU A 30 -0.26 -9.10 -11.38
CA LEU A 30 -0.59 -10.53 -11.41
C LEU A 30 0.17 -11.32 -10.35
N LEU A 31 1.47 -11.05 -10.19
CA LEU A 31 2.29 -11.66 -9.13
C LEU A 31 1.76 -11.27 -7.75
N GLY A 32 1.40 -10.01 -7.53
CA GLY A 32 0.80 -9.55 -6.29
C GLY A 32 -0.54 -10.23 -6.00
N THR A 33 -1.38 -10.42 -7.01
CA THR A 33 -2.65 -11.15 -6.87
C THR A 33 -2.41 -12.63 -6.54
N ALA A 34 -1.47 -13.28 -7.23
CA ALA A 34 -1.11 -14.67 -6.93
C ALA A 34 -0.57 -14.84 -5.51
N TYR A 35 0.25 -13.88 -5.04
CA TYR A 35 0.71 -13.84 -3.65
C TYR A 35 -0.46 -13.75 -2.68
N ASN A 36 -1.40 -12.81 -2.89
CA ASN A 36 -2.57 -12.65 -2.01
C ASN A 36 -3.45 -13.90 -1.97
N ILE A 37 -3.67 -14.56 -3.11
CA ILE A 37 -4.44 -15.83 -3.17
C ILE A 37 -3.72 -16.91 -2.37
N THR A 38 -2.40 -17.03 -2.52
CA THR A 38 -1.60 -18.02 -1.80
C THR A 38 -1.62 -17.75 -0.29
N ASP A 39 -1.48 -16.50 0.11
CA ASP A 39 -1.54 -16.08 1.51
C ASP A 39 -2.90 -16.42 2.13
N MET A 40 -4.00 -16.10 1.44
CA MET A 40 -5.34 -16.47 1.88
C MET A 40 -5.57 -17.99 1.95
N ALA A 41 -4.97 -18.75 1.04
CA ALA A 41 -5.05 -20.21 1.09
C ALA A 41 -4.35 -20.77 2.34
N TRP A 42 -3.16 -20.25 2.68
CA TRP A 42 -2.45 -20.64 3.91
C TRP A 42 -3.22 -20.25 5.17
N ILE A 43 -3.78 -19.04 5.23
CA ILE A 43 -4.60 -18.60 6.36
C ILE A 43 -5.86 -19.45 6.47
N GLY A 44 -6.45 -19.84 5.34
CA GLY A 44 -7.62 -20.75 5.30
C GLY A 44 -7.37 -22.12 5.93
N MET A 45 -6.13 -22.63 5.85
CA MET A 45 -5.75 -23.89 6.50
C MET A 45 -5.71 -23.79 8.04
N LEU A 46 -5.55 -22.58 8.59
CA LEU A 46 -5.59 -22.31 10.04
C LEU A 46 -7.02 -22.27 10.60
N GLY A 47 -8.01 -22.29 9.73
CA GLY A 47 -9.44 -22.33 10.09
C GLY A 47 -10.17 -20.99 9.94
N SER A 48 -11.48 -21.05 10.03
CA SER A 48 -12.38 -19.92 9.79
C SER A 48 -12.18 -18.73 10.74
N LYS A 49 -11.76 -19.00 11.97
CA LYS A 49 -11.49 -17.95 12.98
C LYS A 49 -10.26 -17.11 12.60
N ALA A 50 -9.21 -17.75 12.09
CA ALA A 50 -8.02 -17.07 11.62
C ALA A 50 -8.32 -16.20 10.39
N VAL A 51 -9.11 -16.73 9.44
CA VAL A 51 -9.57 -15.99 8.25
C VAL A 51 -10.39 -14.76 8.66
N ALA A 52 -11.31 -14.90 9.63
CA ALA A 52 -12.10 -13.78 10.13
C ALA A 52 -11.24 -12.72 10.80
N GLY A 53 -10.28 -13.12 11.65
CA GLY A 53 -9.35 -12.21 12.33
C GLY A 53 -8.48 -11.42 11.36
N VAL A 54 -7.89 -12.10 10.38
CA VAL A 54 -7.07 -11.48 9.31
C VAL A 54 -7.93 -10.59 8.41
N GLY A 55 -9.17 -11.00 8.11
CA GLY A 55 -10.11 -10.20 7.33
C GLY A 55 -10.41 -8.85 7.97
N VAL A 56 -10.70 -8.83 9.27
CA VAL A 56 -10.94 -7.60 10.04
C VAL A 56 -9.69 -6.73 10.08
N GLY A 57 -8.53 -7.30 10.44
CA GLY A 57 -7.27 -6.56 10.45
C GLY A 57 -6.87 -6.05 9.07
N GLY A 58 -7.13 -6.85 8.02
CA GLY A 58 -6.89 -6.49 6.62
C GLY A 58 -7.68 -5.26 6.16
N MET A 59 -8.89 -5.03 6.69
CA MET A 59 -9.66 -3.81 6.39
C MET A 59 -8.93 -2.55 6.87
N TYR A 60 -8.28 -2.59 8.02
CA TYR A 60 -7.49 -1.45 8.53
C TYR A 60 -6.23 -1.24 7.71
N VAL A 61 -5.58 -2.31 7.26
CA VAL A 61 -4.44 -2.24 6.33
C VAL A 61 -4.88 -1.60 5.01
N TRP A 62 -6.02 -2.00 4.47
CA TRP A 62 -6.55 -1.43 3.25
C TRP A 62 -6.89 0.07 3.40
N LEU A 63 -7.46 0.46 4.54
CA LEU A 63 -7.72 1.85 4.88
C LEU A 63 -6.42 2.67 4.96
N SER A 64 -5.36 2.11 5.57
CA SER A 64 -4.05 2.75 5.64
C SER A 64 -3.43 2.99 4.26
N GLN A 65 -3.56 2.00 3.36
CA GLN A 65 -3.09 2.15 1.98
C GLN A 65 -3.84 3.26 1.24
N GLY A 66 -5.14 3.40 1.45
CA GLY A 66 -5.93 4.52 0.93
C GLY A 66 -5.42 5.88 1.41
N LEU A 67 -5.09 5.99 2.69
CA LEU A 67 -4.55 7.21 3.28
C LEU A 67 -3.17 7.56 2.71
N VAL A 68 -2.28 6.58 2.60
CA VAL A 68 -0.92 6.74 2.04
C VAL A 68 -0.96 6.99 0.52
N ALA A 69 -2.01 6.56 -0.18
CA ALA A 69 -2.15 6.81 -1.62
C ALA A 69 -2.25 8.31 -1.95
N LEU A 70 -2.77 9.15 -1.04
CA LEU A 70 -2.88 10.59 -1.25
C LEU A 70 -1.52 11.27 -1.47
N PRO A 71 -0.57 11.21 -0.52
CA PRO A 71 0.75 11.82 -0.73
C PRO A 71 1.56 11.10 -1.80
N ARG A 72 1.37 9.78 -1.96
CA ARG A 72 2.04 8.99 -2.99
C ARG A 72 1.65 9.46 -4.39
N MET A 73 0.37 9.56 -4.70
CA MET A 73 -0.10 9.99 -6.02
C MET A 73 0.23 11.46 -6.28
N GLY A 74 0.00 12.34 -5.30
CA GLY A 74 0.35 13.75 -5.42
C GLY A 74 1.84 13.96 -5.64
N GLY A 75 2.68 13.26 -4.88
CA GLY A 75 4.13 13.30 -5.04
C GLY A 75 4.58 12.78 -6.41
N GLN A 76 4.08 11.64 -6.83
CA GLN A 76 4.43 11.01 -8.11
C GLN A 76 4.13 11.91 -9.31
N VAL A 77 2.96 12.53 -9.35
CA VAL A 77 2.56 13.44 -10.44
C VAL A 77 3.44 14.69 -10.46
N ASN A 78 3.65 15.35 -9.32
CA ASN A 78 4.45 16.56 -9.25
C ASN A 78 5.92 16.31 -9.57
N VAL A 79 6.49 15.20 -9.09
CA VAL A 79 7.87 14.78 -9.42
C VAL A 79 7.99 14.50 -10.92
N ALA A 80 7.05 13.76 -11.52
CA ALA A 80 7.07 13.46 -12.94
C ALA A 80 7.00 14.73 -13.80
N GLN A 81 6.14 15.70 -13.44
CA GLN A 81 6.02 16.97 -14.13
C GLN A 81 7.28 17.83 -13.99
N ALA A 82 7.89 17.88 -12.81
CA ALA A 82 9.13 18.64 -12.59
C ALA A 82 10.28 18.02 -13.39
N CYS A 83 10.41 16.69 -13.40
CA CYS A 83 11.39 15.99 -14.22
C CYS A 83 11.17 16.25 -15.73
N GLY A 84 9.91 16.26 -16.19
CA GLY A 84 9.57 16.54 -17.58
C GLY A 84 9.94 17.97 -18.02
N ARG A 85 9.96 18.92 -17.08
CA ARG A 85 10.43 20.30 -17.29
C ARG A 85 11.95 20.46 -17.15
N GLY A 86 12.66 19.41 -16.75
CA GLY A 86 14.10 19.46 -16.46
C GLY A 86 14.45 20.10 -15.12
N ASP A 87 13.48 20.42 -14.27
CA ASP A 87 13.67 21.03 -12.96
C ASP A 87 13.84 19.96 -11.88
N TYR A 88 15.05 19.44 -11.80
CA TYR A 88 15.39 18.37 -10.84
C TYR A 88 15.43 18.86 -9.40
N GLU A 89 15.59 20.16 -9.16
CA GLU A 89 15.59 20.72 -7.83
C GLU A 89 14.18 20.73 -7.24
N GLN A 90 13.21 21.18 -8.01
CA GLN A 90 11.79 21.06 -7.63
C GLN A 90 11.35 19.60 -7.50
N ALA A 91 11.80 18.70 -8.39
CA ALA A 91 11.49 17.29 -8.29
C ALA A 91 11.94 16.69 -6.96
N ARG A 92 13.14 17.03 -6.49
CA ARG A 92 13.65 16.63 -5.17
C ARG A 92 12.81 17.20 -4.03
N GLY A 93 12.39 18.45 -4.13
CA GLY A 93 11.52 19.11 -3.14
C GLY A 93 10.17 18.39 -3.01
N TYR A 94 9.53 18.08 -4.13
CA TYR A 94 8.26 17.33 -4.14
C TYR A 94 8.42 15.91 -3.59
N ALA A 95 9.49 15.20 -3.96
CA ALA A 95 9.76 13.87 -3.44
C ALA A 95 9.97 13.88 -1.93
N ALA A 96 10.79 14.81 -1.42
CA ALA A 96 11.03 14.97 0.02
C ALA A 96 9.74 15.32 0.78
N SER A 97 8.91 16.19 0.23
CA SER A 97 7.63 16.59 0.84
C SER A 97 6.64 15.41 0.86
N ALA A 98 6.54 14.65 -0.22
CA ALA A 98 5.70 13.46 -0.30
C ALA A 98 6.14 12.40 0.73
N LEU A 99 7.45 12.15 0.86
CA LEU A 99 7.98 11.21 1.85
C LEU A 99 7.69 11.66 3.28
N ARG A 100 7.91 12.94 3.60
CA ARG A 100 7.61 13.48 4.94
C ARG A 100 6.14 13.36 5.26
N LEU A 101 5.26 13.68 4.32
CA LEU A 101 3.82 13.60 4.51
C LEU A 101 3.37 12.15 4.69
N THR A 102 3.90 11.23 3.89
CA THR A 102 3.63 9.78 4.04
C THR A 102 4.04 9.29 5.41
N PHE A 103 5.24 9.67 5.88
CA PHE A 103 5.75 9.27 7.18
C PHE A 103 4.89 9.83 8.33
N LEU A 104 4.50 11.10 8.25
CA LEU A 104 3.62 11.73 9.25
C LEU A 104 2.24 11.06 9.29
N LEU A 105 1.65 10.81 8.13
CA LEU A 105 0.35 10.13 8.05
C LEU A 105 0.44 8.68 8.53
N GLY A 106 1.55 7.97 8.24
CA GLY A 106 1.80 6.62 8.74
C GLY A 106 1.87 6.59 10.27
N ILE A 107 2.66 7.48 10.88
CA ILE A 107 2.75 7.58 12.35
C ILE A 107 1.40 7.94 12.96
N LEU A 108 0.69 8.91 12.38
CA LEU A 108 -0.63 9.31 12.85
C LEU A 108 -1.60 8.13 12.82
N PHE A 109 -1.66 7.42 11.70
CA PHE A 109 -2.53 6.26 11.53
C PHE A 109 -2.17 5.13 12.49
N ALA A 110 -0.90 4.78 12.62
CA ALA A 110 -0.42 3.78 13.56
C ALA A 110 -0.80 4.14 15.00
N THR A 111 -0.61 5.40 15.40
CA THR A 111 -0.98 5.90 16.74
C THR A 111 -2.48 5.76 16.95
N VAL A 112 -3.31 6.15 16.01
CA VAL A 112 -4.76 6.00 16.08
C VAL A 112 -5.16 4.53 16.21
N CYS A 113 -4.58 3.64 15.40
CA CYS A 113 -4.86 2.20 15.48
C CYS A 113 -4.46 1.59 16.83
N ILE A 114 -3.31 1.99 17.38
CA ILE A 114 -2.84 1.47 18.68
C ILE A 114 -3.71 1.99 19.84
N VAL A 115 -4.01 3.28 19.85
CA VAL A 115 -4.78 3.91 20.95
C VAL A 115 -6.24 3.45 20.93
N PHE A 116 -6.83 3.35 19.75
CA PHE A 116 -8.24 2.99 19.56
C PHE A 116 -8.46 1.52 19.19
N ILE A 117 -7.50 0.63 19.44
CA ILE A 117 -7.61 -0.78 19.01
C ILE A 117 -8.84 -1.47 19.61
N HIS A 118 -9.19 -1.18 20.85
CA HIS A 118 -10.36 -1.78 21.51
C HIS A 118 -11.68 -1.36 20.86
N PRO A 119 -12.00 -0.06 20.68
CA PRO A 119 -13.22 0.35 19.99
C PRO A 119 -13.22 -0.04 18.50
N LEU A 120 -12.07 -0.02 17.82
CA LEU A 120 -11.98 -0.42 16.44
C LEU A 120 -12.34 -1.90 16.21
N LEU A 121 -11.80 -2.79 17.03
CA LEU A 121 -12.13 -4.21 16.97
C LEU A 121 -13.52 -4.52 17.55
N GLY A 122 -13.94 -3.75 18.57
CA GLY A 122 -15.27 -3.87 19.19
C GLY A 122 -16.41 -3.56 18.20
N PHE A 123 -16.18 -2.69 17.22
CA PHE A 123 -17.15 -2.37 16.17
C PHE A 123 -17.58 -3.61 15.37
N PHE A 124 -16.67 -4.56 15.15
CA PHE A 124 -16.97 -5.79 14.41
C PHE A 124 -17.67 -6.88 15.23
N ASN A 125 -17.87 -6.64 16.54
CA ASN A 125 -18.56 -7.56 17.45
C ASN A 125 -18.15 -9.04 17.24
N LEU A 126 -16.82 -9.27 17.26
CA LEU A 126 -16.23 -10.59 17.10
C LEU A 126 -16.67 -11.47 18.28
N GLY A 127 -17.63 -12.36 18.05
CA GLY A 127 -18.29 -13.15 19.08
C GLY A 127 -17.39 -14.11 19.88
N ASP A 128 -16.17 -14.38 19.38
CA ASP A 128 -15.18 -15.27 19.99
C ASP A 128 -13.94 -14.51 20.46
N ALA A 129 -13.52 -14.74 21.70
CA ALA A 129 -12.31 -14.15 22.29
C ALA A 129 -11.03 -14.54 21.51
N GLU A 130 -11.04 -15.71 20.88
CA GLU A 130 -9.92 -16.23 20.08
C GLU A 130 -9.76 -15.45 18.77
N THR A 131 -10.87 -15.19 18.08
CA THR A 131 -10.91 -14.37 16.86
C THR A 131 -10.51 -12.92 17.16
N TYR A 132 -10.97 -12.39 18.30
CA TYR A 132 -10.59 -11.04 18.76
C TYR A 132 -9.08 -10.93 19.03
N THR A 133 -8.48 -11.93 19.66
CA THR A 133 -7.04 -11.95 19.97
C THR A 133 -6.21 -12.04 18.68
N ALA A 134 -6.63 -12.87 17.74
CA ALA A 134 -5.98 -13.00 16.42
C ALA A 134 -6.05 -11.67 15.64
N ALA A 135 -7.24 -11.04 15.58
CA ALA A 135 -7.42 -9.75 14.92
C ALA A 135 -6.59 -8.64 15.59
N LYS A 136 -6.55 -8.61 16.92
CA LYS A 136 -5.75 -7.65 17.69
C LYS A 136 -4.26 -7.80 17.41
N LEU A 137 -3.74 -9.03 17.46
CA LEU A 137 -2.34 -9.31 17.21
C LEU A 137 -1.94 -8.95 15.77
N TYR A 138 -2.76 -9.36 14.81
CA TYR A 138 -2.55 -9.04 13.40
C TYR A 138 -2.54 -7.52 13.16
N THR A 139 -3.52 -6.80 13.68
CA THR A 139 -3.63 -5.33 13.54
C THR A 139 -2.45 -4.62 14.19
N LEU A 140 -2.04 -5.03 15.41
CA LEU A 140 -0.89 -4.43 16.11
C LEU A 140 0.42 -4.64 15.34
N ILE A 141 0.66 -5.85 14.84
CA ILE A 141 1.88 -6.15 14.08
C ILE A 141 1.87 -5.38 12.77
N THR A 142 0.77 -5.39 12.04
CA THR A 142 0.70 -4.80 10.71
C THR A 142 0.67 -3.28 10.75
N CYS A 143 -0.11 -2.67 11.65
CA CYS A 143 -0.14 -1.22 11.79
C CYS A 143 1.08 -0.65 12.52
N GLY A 144 1.78 -1.45 13.33
CA GLY A 144 3.01 -1.03 14.01
C GLY A 144 4.26 -1.13 13.13
N LEU A 145 4.20 -1.86 12.02
CA LEU A 145 5.31 -2.06 11.07
C LEU A 145 5.17 -1.24 9.77
N ILE A 146 4.08 -0.50 9.59
CA ILE A 146 3.86 0.44 8.48
C ILE A 146 4.50 1.78 8.80
#